data_c5709944949e3b1b22039b08f9235ad7
#
_entry.id   c5709944949e3b1b22039b08f9235ad7
#
_cell.length_a   1.000
_cell.length_b   1.000
_cell.length_c   1.000
_cell.angle_alpha   90.00
_cell.angle_beta   90.00
_cell.angle_gamma   90.00
#
_symmetry.space_group_name_H-M   'P 1'
#
loop_
_entity.id
_entity.type
_entity.pdbx_description
1 polymer ?
#
loop_
_entity_poly.entity_id
_entity_poly.type
_entity_poly.pdbx_seq_one_letter_code
_entity_poly.pdbx_strand_id
1 'polypeptide(L)'
;MRSLTLIFATVGAAAIGISCTPSARTSDASTGSTRPRVVGYLASWGVQSKGTRIANLPARDLTHIFYAFALIDSSGRVALGDARVDPGNFGDLARLKASNPHLKLLVSVGGWTGSGRFSDAALTAESRRKFTESALDLFIRRSPRLFDGIDIDWEFPVAGGMEGNVERPVDREDFSLLLEELRRQLDGQGVKDNRHYELTIAASARAPEIANIELSRIEPLLDFINVMTYDYHSAPGKTNFNAPLYSPPSDPTPGWNVDASMVAFIKAGVPANKLLVGVPFYGHAYGQVPNTNAGLYQPGTQNPAGWKQGDGDWRVLSQTRLNDPRYARHWESTARVPWLYDSTSGTWVSYDDPESVAAKATYVREHGLGGVVIWELGGDDGALMRAITASLRANN
;
A
#
# COMPACT_ATOMS: atom_id res chain seq x y z
N MET A 1 87.69 -25.28 46.56
CA MET A 1 86.78 -24.11 46.32
C MET A 1 86.78 -23.84 44.83
N ARG A 2 85.85 -24.34 44.13
CA ARG A 2 85.61 -24.04 42.70
C ARG A 2 84.14 -23.75 42.51
N SER A 3 83.80 -22.49 42.19
CA SER A 3 82.47 -22.04 41.88
C SER A 3 81.98 -22.57 40.55
N LEU A 4 80.81 -23.17 40.52
CA LEU A 4 80.12 -23.59 39.30
C LEU A 4 79.09 -22.50 38.96
N THR A 5 79.22 -21.89 37.82
CA THR A 5 78.31 -20.90 37.28
C THR A 5 77.26 -21.63 36.41
N LEU A 6 75.98 -21.55 36.79
CA LEU A 6 74.88 -22.09 36.00
C LEU A 6 74.39 -20.99 35.04
N ILE A 7 74.35 -21.33 33.75
CA ILE A 7 73.79 -20.47 32.68
C ILE A 7 72.33 -20.93 32.47
N PHE A 8 71.36 -20.03 32.73
CA PHE A 8 70.00 -20.24 32.36
C PHE A 8 69.70 -19.71 30.96
N ALA A 9 69.34 -20.58 30.03
CA ALA A 9 68.84 -20.20 28.71
C ALA A 9 67.34 -19.94 28.80
N THR A 10 66.93 -18.72 28.54
CA THR A 10 65.46 -18.34 28.41
C THR A 10 64.99 -18.58 27.00
N VAL A 11 64.05 -19.53 26.86
CA VAL A 11 63.26 -19.74 25.61
C VAL A 11 62.13 -18.74 25.56
N GLY A 12 62.20 -17.79 24.66
CA GLY A 12 61.11 -16.84 24.40
C GLY A 12 60.04 -17.48 23.55
N ALA A 13 58.86 -17.65 24.10
CA ALA A 13 57.63 -18.03 23.34
C ALA A 13 57.04 -16.78 22.66
N ALA A 14 57.08 -16.72 21.34
CA ALA A 14 56.39 -15.70 20.58
C ALA A 14 54.90 -16.07 20.47
N ALA A 15 54.04 -15.36 21.20
CA ALA A 15 52.60 -15.45 21.05
C ALA A 15 52.15 -14.64 19.81
N ILE A 16 51.72 -15.32 18.75
CA ILE A 16 51.07 -14.69 17.60
C ILE A 16 49.61 -14.37 18.02
N GLY A 17 49.37 -13.11 18.40
CA GLY A 17 48.06 -12.60 18.65
C GLY A 17 47.30 -12.40 17.32
N ILE A 18 46.36 -13.27 17.01
CA ILE A 18 45.39 -13.03 15.94
C ILE A 18 44.38 -12.00 16.46
N SER A 19 44.57 -10.74 16.07
CA SER A 19 43.59 -9.67 16.32
C SER A 19 42.46 -9.81 15.33
N CYS A 20 41.33 -10.37 15.76
CA CYS A 20 40.07 -10.27 15.03
C CYS A 20 39.48 -8.87 15.26
N THR A 21 39.80 -7.93 14.36
CA THR A 21 39.04 -6.69 14.27
C THR A 21 37.68 -7.01 13.65
N PRO A 22 36.56 -6.63 14.28
CA PRO A 22 35.24 -6.72 13.62
C PRO A 22 35.28 -5.75 12.43
N SER A 23 35.14 -6.30 11.22
CA SER A 23 34.94 -5.50 10.02
C SER A 23 33.66 -4.70 10.22
N ALA A 24 33.78 -3.42 10.46
CA ALA A 24 32.65 -2.51 10.38
C ALA A 24 32.09 -2.61 8.95
N ARG A 25 30.88 -3.13 8.81
CA ARG A 25 30.13 -2.97 7.56
C ARG A 25 29.99 -1.46 7.37
N THR A 26 30.79 -0.91 6.49
CA THR A 26 30.49 0.40 5.92
C THR A 26 29.13 0.24 5.23
N SER A 27 28.10 0.86 5.81
CA SER A 27 26.88 1.11 5.11
C SER A 27 27.25 2.02 3.94
N ASP A 28 27.39 1.44 2.75
CA ASP A 28 27.37 2.20 1.52
C ASP A 28 25.99 2.89 1.47
N ALA A 29 25.93 4.07 2.04
CA ALA A 29 24.88 5.03 1.73
C ALA A 29 25.15 5.49 0.29
N SER A 30 24.81 4.62 -0.68
CA SER A 30 24.69 5.03 -2.06
C SER A 30 23.53 6.01 -2.10
N THR A 31 23.83 7.30 -2.19
CA THR A 31 22.90 8.36 -2.57
C THR A 31 22.50 8.25 -4.06
N GLY A 32 22.30 7.02 -4.53
CA GLY A 32 21.65 6.73 -5.79
C GLY A 32 20.16 6.89 -5.56
N SER A 33 19.57 7.92 -6.14
CA SER A 33 18.11 8.10 -6.25
C SER A 33 17.51 6.80 -6.81
N THR A 34 17.02 5.94 -5.93
CA THR A 34 16.27 4.76 -6.36
C THR A 34 15.00 5.26 -7.02
N ARG A 35 14.73 4.80 -8.24
CA ARG A 35 13.53 5.19 -8.99
C ARG A 35 12.29 4.95 -8.11
N PRO A 36 11.36 5.92 -8.02
CA PRO A 36 10.14 5.76 -7.24
C PRO A 36 9.38 4.50 -7.62
N ARG A 37 8.83 3.82 -6.63
CA ARG A 37 8.01 2.62 -6.86
C ARG A 37 6.68 3.02 -7.48
N VAL A 38 6.17 2.17 -8.36
CA VAL A 38 4.81 2.24 -8.89
C VAL A 38 4.17 0.88 -8.59
N VAL A 39 3.35 0.86 -7.55
CA VAL A 39 2.66 -0.33 -7.06
C VAL A 39 1.22 -0.28 -7.53
N GLY A 40 0.67 -1.38 -8.02
CA GLY A 40 -0.75 -1.46 -8.36
C GLY A 40 -1.42 -2.67 -7.75
N TYR A 41 -2.54 -2.47 -7.06
CA TYR A 41 -3.39 -3.55 -6.64
C TYR A 41 -4.17 -4.12 -7.82
N LEU A 42 -4.16 -5.43 -7.94
CA LEU A 42 -4.98 -6.20 -8.87
C LEU A 42 -6.08 -6.92 -8.07
N ALA A 43 -7.29 -6.42 -8.15
CA ALA A 43 -8.45 -7.04 -7.55
C ALA A 43 -8.80 -8.35 -8.29
N SER A 44 -8.76 -9.48 -7.59
CA SER A 44 -9.02 -10.82 -8.17
C SER A 44 -10.38 -10.90 -8.87
N TRP A 45 -11.39 -10.30 -8.25
CA TRP A 45 -12.74 -10.21 -8.81
C TRP A 45 -12.84 -9.29 -10.02
N GLY A 46 -11.96 -8.28 -10.14
CA GLY A 46 -11.92 -7.35 -11.27
C GLY A 46 -11.55 -8.04 -12.59
N VAL A 47 -10.78 -9.12 -12.52
CA VAL A 47 -10.44 -9.94 -13.70
C VAL A 47 -11.69 -10.50 -14.37
N GLN A 48 -12.68 -10.92 -13.58
CA GLN A 48 -13.94 -11.47 -14.11
C GLN A 48 -15.02 -10.40 -14.30
N SER A 49 -15.27 -9.57 -13.26
CA SER A 49 -16.43 -8.65 -13.24
C SER A 49 -16.19 -7.39 -14.07
N LYS A 50 -14.95 -6.91 -14.13
CA LYS A 50 -14.57 -5.71 -14.89
C LYS A 50 -13.92 -6.02 -16.25
N GLY A 51 -13.68 -7.30 -16.57
CA GLY A 51 -12.98 -7.71 -17.78
C GLY A 51 -11.51 -7.31 -17.83
N THR A 52 -10.89 -7.09 -16.67
CA THR A 52 -9.46 -6.77 -16.55
C THR A 52 -8.65 -7.98 -17.03
N ARG A 53 -7.90 -7.81 -18.11
CA ARG A 53 -7.01 -8.87 -18.61
C ARG A 53 -5.62 -8.69 -18.05
N ILE A 54 -5.13 -9.66 -17.26
CA ILE A 54 -3.80 -9.62 -16.64
C ILE A 54 -2.69 -9.40 -17.69
N ALA A 55 -2.81 -10.01 -18.84
CA ALA A 55 -1.86 -9.85 -19.95
C ALA A 55 -1.75 -8.41 -20.50
N ASN A 56 -2.79 -7.59 -20.27
CA ASN A 56 -2.84 -6.20 -20.76
C ASN A 56 -2.45 -5.17 -19.70
N LEU A 57 -2.12 -5.62 -18.47
CA LEU A 57 -1.66 -4.70 -17.42
C LEU A 57 -0.39 -3.96 -17.86
N PRO A 58 -0.21 -2.70 -17.46
CA PRO A 58 0.94 -1.88 -17.86
C PRO A 58 2.22 -2.28 -17.10
N ALA A 59 2.61 -3.55 -17.18
CA ALA A 59 3.70 -4.15 -16.41
C ALA A 59 5.06 -3.44 -16.57
N ARG A 60 5.30 -2.78 -17.73
CA ARG A 60 6.52 -2.00 -17.97
C ARG A 60 6.61 -0.72 -17.16
N ASP A 61 5.46 -0.20 -16.72
CA ASP A 61 5.33 1.01 -15.93
C ASP A 61 5.23 0.72 -14.43
N LEU A 62 4.92 -0.52 -14.07
CA LEU A 62 4.81 -0.99 -12.69
C LEU A 62 6.15 -1.54 -12.19
N THR A 63 6.42 -1.33 -10.90
CA THR A 63 7.47 -2.04 -10.17
C THR A 63 6.92 -3.25 -9.43
N HIS A 64 5.66 -3.15 -8.97
CA HIS A 64 4.98 -4.18 -8.20
C HIS A 64 3.53 -4.34 -8.63
N ILE A 65 3.02 -5.56 -8.57
CA ILE A 65 1.60 -5.87 -8.56
C ILE A 65 1.28 -6.57 -7.24
N PHE A 66 0.27 -6.07 -6.53
CA PHE A 66 -0.26 -6.69 -5.33
C PHE A 66 -1.56 -7.40 -5.68
N TYR A 67 -1.58 -8.71 -5.52
CA TYR A 67 -2.77 -9.52 -5.78
C TYR A 67 -3.72 -9.45 -4.59
N ALA A 68 -4.88 -8.88 -4.77
CA ALA A 68 -5.89 -8.65 -3.75
C ALA A 68 -7.10 -9.57 -3.95
N PHE A 69 -7.51 -10.40 -3.00
CA PHE A 69 -6.91 -10.60 -1.71
C PHE A 69 -6.84 -12.09 -1.36
N ALA A 70 -5.87 -12.48 -0.56
CA ALA A 70 -5.96 -13.67 0.25
C ALA A 70 -6.75 -13.35 1.53
N LEU A 71 -7.40 -14.34 2.12
CA LEU A 71 -8.28 -14.18 3.29
C LEU A 71 -7.78 -15.00 4.48
N ILE A 72 -8.33 -14.74 5.65
CA ILE A 72 -8.12 -15.54 6.87
C ILE A 72 -9.34 -16.44 7.04
N ASP A 73 -9.15 -17.75 7.03
CA ASP A 73 -10.21 -18.73 7.24
C ASP A 73 -10.66 -18.82 8.70
N SER A 74 -11.72 -19.59 8.96
CA SER A 74 -12.27 -19.76 10.31
C SER A 74 -11.30 -20.45 11.29
N SER A 75 -10.24 -21.06 10.78
CA SER A 75 -9.20 -21.67 11.61
C SER A 75 -8.03 -20.71 11.90
N GLY A 76 -8.03 -19.48 11.38
CA GLY A 76 -6.95 -18.50 11.51
C GLY A 76 -5.78 -18.75 10.56
N ARG A 77 -5.97 -19.50 9.47
CA ARG A 77 -4.97 -19.72 8.41
C ARG A 77 -5.23 -18.80 7.23
N VAL A 78 -4.17 -18.39 6.58
CA VAL A 78 -4.29 -17.68 5.29
C VAL A 78 -4.72 -18.67 4.21
N ALA A 79 -5.70 -18.29 3.41
CA ALA A 79 -6.32 -19.07 2.35
C ALA A 79 -6.49 -18.22 1.08
N LEU A 80 -6.77 -18.89 -0.04
CA LEU A 80 -7.14 -18.21 -1.29
C LEU A 80 -8.43 -17.41 -1.10
N GLY A 81 -8.53 -16.27 -1.74
CA GLY A 81 -9.76 -15.47 -1.77
C GLY A 81 -10.89 -16.14 -2.54
N ASP A 82 -10.59 -16.65 -3.72
CA ASP A 82 -11.46 -17.54 -4.50
C ASP A 82 -10.67 -18.69 -5.11
N ALA A 83 -10.79 -19.88 -4.52
CA ALA A 83 -10.09 -21.08 -4.97
C ALA A 83 -10.42 -21.51 -6.42
N ARG A 84 -11.51 -21.00 -7.01
CA ARG A 84 -11.89 -21.30 -8.40
C ARG A 84 -11.19 -20.37 -9.40
N VAL A 85 -10.81 -19.17 -8.96
CA VAL A 85 -10.32 -18.08 -9.81
C VAL A 85 -8.81 -17.88 -9.66
N ASP A 86 -8.33 -17.85 -8.40
CA ASP A 86 -6.96 -17.49 -8.06
C ASP A 86 -5.89 -18.34 -8.77
N PRO A 87 -6.04 -19.69 -8.89
CA PRO A 87 -5.03 -20.48 -9.60
C PRO A 87 -4.86 -20.09 -11.08
N GLY A 88 -5.95 -19.71 -11.74
CA GLY A 88 -5.91 -19.22 -13.14
C GLY A 88 -5.19 -17.87 -13.23
N ASN A 89 -5.53 -16.95 -12.33
CA ASN A 89 -4.90 -15.62 -12.24
C ASN A 89 -3.40 -15.75 -11.94
N PHE A 90 -3.00 -16.67 -11.07
CA PHE A 90 -1.57 -16.92 -10.76
C PHE A 90 -0.80 -17.42 -11.99
N GLY A 91 -1.43 -18.27 -12.82
CA GLY A 91 -0.86 -18.69 -14.09
C GLY A 91 -0.65 -17.51 -15.07
N ASP A 92 -1.62 -16.60 -15.14
CA ASP A 92 -1.51 -15.39 -15.95
C ASP A 92 -0.44 -14.43 -15.43
N LEU A 93 -0.38 -14.21 -14.10
CA LEU A 93 0.64 -13.40 -13.45
C LEU A 93 2.05 -13.98 -13.65
N ALA A 94 2.19 -15.31 -13.60
CA ALA A 94 3.47 -15.97 -13.87
C ALA A 94 3.96 -15.69 -15.29
N ARG A 95 3.06 -15.73 -16.29
CA ARG A 95 3.38 -15.37 -17.69
C ARG A 95 3.75 -13.90 -17.84
N LEU A 96 2.99 -13.02 -17.19
CA LEU A 96 3.28 -11.58 -17.18
C LEU A 96 4.66 -11.29 -16.57
N LYS A 97 4.97 -11.88 -15.44
CA LYS A 97 6.26 -11.73 -14.75
C LYS A 97 7.42 -12.27 -15.58
N ALA A 98 7.25 -13.44 -16.22
CA ALA A 98 8.27 -14.01 -17.10
C ALA A 98 8.65 -13.08 -18.24
N SER A 99 7.68 -12.32 -18.76
CA SER A 99 7.90 -11.30 -19.81
C SER A 99 8.39 -9.95 -19.25
N ASN A 100 8.35 -9.76 -17.94
CA ASN A 100 8.74 -8.53 -17.23
C ASN A 100 9.55 -8.88 -15.97
N PRO A 101 10.83 -9.30 -16.10
CA PRO A 101 11.61 -9.83 -14.97
C PRO A 101 11.88 -8.83 -13.83
N HIS A 102 11.72 -7.52 -14.08
CA HIS A 102 11.82 -6.46 -13.06
C HIS A 102 10.60 -6.38 -12.15
N LEU A 103 9.47 -6.96 -12.59
CA LEU A 103 8.20 -6.88 -11.87
C LEU A 103 8.21 -7.79 -10.65
N LYS A 104 7.88 -7.23 -9.49
CA LYS A 104 7.65 -7.99 -8.27
C LYS A 104 6.16 -8.22 -8.07
N LEU A 105 5.82 -9.40 -7.56
CA LEU A 105 4.46 -9.77 -7.22
C LEU A 105 4.37 -10.04 -5.72
N LEU A 106 3.46 -9.36 -5.03
CA LEU A 106 3.12 -9.67 -3.64
C LEU A 106 1.66 -10.15 -3.59
N VAL A 107 1.37 -10.99 -2.61
CA VAL A 107 -0.02 -11.27 -2.24
C VAL A 107 -0.40 -10.35 -1.09
N SER A 108 -1.54 -9.68 -1.23
CA SER A 108 -2.14 -8.91 -0.15
C SER A 108 -3.15 -9.76 0.62
N VAL A 109 -3.05 -9.76 1.94
CA VAL A 109 -3.93 -10.50 2.83
C VAL A 109 -4.83 -9.52 3.56
N GLY A 110 -6.15 -9.70 3.46
CA GLY A 110 -7.12 -8.86 4.16
C GLY A 110 -7.98 -8.01 3.25
N GLY A 111 -7.84 -6.68 3.33
CA GLY A 111 -8.69 -5.70 2.70
C GLY A 111 -9.95 -5.43 3.52
N TRP A 112 -10.79 -4.46 3.10
CA TRP A 112 -11.96 -3.98 3.83
C TRP A 112 -12.88 -5.10 4.32
N THR A 113 -13.22 -6.05 3.43
CA THR A 113 -14.12 -7.16 3.76
C THR A 113 -13.39 -8.39 4.32
N GLY A 114 -12.06 -8.45 4.23
CA GLY A 114 -11.24 -9.59 4.66
C GLY A 114 -10.58 -9.43 6.02
N SER A 115 -10.73 -8.26 6.66
CA SER A 115 -10.01 -7.93 7.91
C SER A 115 -10.65 -8.47 9.19
N GLY A 116 -11.85 -9.02 9.12
CA GLY A 116 -12.65 -9.38 10.32
C GLY A 116 -12.00 -10.39 11.29
N ARG A 117 -10.97 -11.11 10.86
CA ARG A 117 -10.30 -12.14 11.67
C ARG A 117 -8.86 -11.83 12.05
N PHE A 118 -8.34 -10.67 11.68
CA PHE A 118 -6.95 -10.34 12.01
C PHE A 118 -6.68 -10.29 13.50
N SER A 119 -7.58 -9.68 14.28
CA SER A 119 -7.45 -9.58 15.72
C SER A 119 -7.32 -10.97 16.39
N ASP A 120 -8.07 -11.97 15.91
CA ASP A 120 -7.93 -13.36 16.39
C ASP A 120 -6.62 -14.00 15.89
N ALA A 121 -6.24 -13.77 14.64
CA ALA A 121 -5.01 -14.31 14.07
C ALA A 121 -3.74 -13.72 14.69
N ALA A 122 -3.81 -12.48 15.16
CA ALA A 122 -2.70 -11.77 15.79
C ALA A 122 -2.57 -12.02 17.31
N LEU A 123 -3.63 -12.49 17.98
CA LEU A 123 -3.80 -12.46 19.43
C LEU A 123 -2.71 -13.22 20.21
N THR A 124 -2.31 -14.41 19.74
CA THR A 124 -1.35 -15.26 20.47
C THR A 124 -0.14 -15.61 19.60
N ALA A 125 0.98 -15.96 20.22
CA ALA A 125 2.15 -16.44 19.50
C ALA A 125 1.85 -17.67 18.62
N GLU A 126 0.94 -18.55 19.05
CA GLU A 126 0.51 -19.72 18.28
C GLU A 126 -0.32 -19.30 17.06
N SER A 127 -1.31 -18.42 17.23
CA SER A 127 -2.14 -17.94 16.11
C SER A 127 -1.32 -17.15 15.09
N ARG A 128 -0.39 -16.28 15.53
CA ARG A 128 0.55 -15.56 14.66
C ARG A 128 1.43 -16.52 13.85
N ARG A 129 1.99 -17.56 14.51
CA ARG A 129 2.77 -18.57 13.82
C ARG A 129 1.94 -19.30 12.78
N LYS A 130 0.73 -19.74 13.13
CA LYS A 130 -0.19 -20.46 12.24
C LYS A 130 -0.57 -19.63 11.01
N PHE A 131 -0.90 -18.36 11.21
CA PHE A 131 -1.15 -17.39 10.14
C PHE A 131 0.06 -17.30 9.20
N THR A 132 1.23 -17.01 9.76
CA THR A 132 2.47 -16.81 9.01
C THR A 132 2.89 -18.05 8.24
N GLU A 133 2.91 -19.24 8.89
CA GLU A 133 3.24 -20.51 8.24
C GLU A 133 2.32 -20.81 7.07
N SER A 134 1.00 -20.57 7.23
CA SER A 134 0.05 -20.82 6.15
C SER A 134 0.22 -19.85 4.98
N ALA A 135 0.53 -18.59 5.23
CA ALA A 135 0.82 -17.60 4.19
C ALA A 135 2.07 -17.98 3.40
N LEU A 136 3.16 -18.31 4.10
CA LEU A 136 4.40 -18.73 3.43
C LEU A 136 4.21 -20.04 2.66
N ASP A 137 3.50 -21.02 3.22
CA ASP A 137 3.24 -22.28 2.54
C ASP A 137 2.50 -22.05 1.22
N LEU A 138 1.42 -21.25 1.28
CA LEU A 138 0.52 -21.08 0.15
C LEU A 138 1.17 -20.27 -0.98
N PHE A 139 1.86 -19.17 -0.65
CA PHE A 139 2.30 -18.21 -1.65
C PHE A 139 3.80 -18.25 -1.96
N ILE A 140 4.63 -18.64 -0.97
CA ILE A 140 6.08 -18.64 -1.16
C ILE A 140 6.60 -20.03 -1.51
N ARG A 141 6.22 -21.06 -0.74
CA ARG A 141 6.79 -22.40 -0.89
C ARG A 141 6.13 -23.23 -1.99
N ARG A 142 4.78 -23.17 -2.12
CA ARG A 142 4.03 -23.94 -3.16
C ARG A 142 4.10 -23.30 -4.54
N SER A 143 4.35 -21.99 -4.61
CA SER A 143 4.48 -21.25 -5.85
C SER A 143 5.85 -20.59 -5.94
N PRO A 144 6.95 -21.38 -5.94
CA PRO A 144 8.28 -20.84 -5.85
C PRO A 144 8.56 -19.86 -6.99
N ARG A 145 9.08 -18.69 -6.63
CA ARG A 145 9.42 -17.58 -7.53
C ARG A 145 8.23 -16.83 -8.17
N LEU A 146 6.98 -17.17 -7.87
CA LEU A 146 5.85 -16.38 -8.31
C LEU A 146 5.74 -15.10 -7.46
N PHE A 147 5.53 -15.26 -6.17
CA PHE A 147 5.43 -14.13 -5.26
C PHE A 147 6.80 -13.78 -4.65
N ASP A 148 7.05 -12.48 -4.54
CA ASP A 148 8.28 -11.89 -4.00
C ASP A 148 8.11 -11.41 -2.57
N GLY A 149 6.91 -11.53 -2.00
CA GLY A 149 6.61 -11.10 -0.65
C GLY A 149 5.13 -11.16 -0.30
N ILE A 150 4.83 -10.61 0.87
CA ILE A 150 3.48 -10.55 1.45
C ILE A 150 3.19 -9.10 1.84
N ASP A 151 2.00 -8.65 1.53
CA ASP A 151 1.41 -7.39 1.97
C ASP A 151 0.32 -7.69 3.00
N ILE A 152 0.24 -6.91 4.07
CA ILE A 152 -0.79 -7.02 5.09
C ILE A 152 -1.70 -5.81 5.02
N ASP A 153 -2.95 -6.08 4.72
CA ASP A 153 -4.01 -5.07 4.61
C ASP A 153 -5.05 -5.29 5.71
N TRP A 154 -4.67 -4.95 6.95
CA TRP A 154 -5.57 -5.01 8.10
C TRP A 154 -6.29 -3.68 8.28
N GLU A 155 -7.62 -3.68 8.00
CA GLU A 155 -8.48 -2.50 8.06
C GLU A 155 -9.52 -2.64 9.19
N PHE A 156 -9.27 -2.18 10.43
CA PHE A 156 -8.00 -1.64 10.95
C PHE A 156 -7.72 -2.24 12.33
N PRO A 157 -6.45 -2.24 12.82
CA PRO A 157 -6.17 -2.61 14.20
C PRO A 157 -6.90 -1.68 15.17
N VAL A 158 -7.43 -2.23 16.26
CA VAL A 158 -8.09 -1.54 17.38
C VAL A 158 -9.49 -1.02 17.04
N ALA A 159 -9.67 -0.26 15.96
CA ALA A 159 -10.96 0.35 15.63
C ALA A 159 -10.95 0.96 14.21
N GLY A 160 -12.13 1.21 13.67
CA GLY A 160 -12.32 1.95 12.43
C GLY A 160 -12.53 1.09 11.19
N GLY A 161 -12.50 -0.22 11.34
CA GLY A 161 -12.78 -1.17 10.26
C GLY A 161 -14.26 -1.35 9.95
N MET A 162 -14.55 -2.34 9.10
CA MET A 162 -15.92 -2.70 8.73
C MET A 162 -16.71 -3.17 9.95
N GLU A 163 -18.00 -2.82 10.01
CA GLU A 163 -18.90 -3.32 11.05
C GLU A 163 -18.88 -4.86 11.11
N GLY A 164 -18.70 -5.40 12.31
CA GLY A 164 -18.58 -6.84 12.56
C GLY A 164 -17.15 -7.36 12.57
N ASN A 165 -16.14 -6.55 12.30
CA ASN A 165 -14.76 -6.92 12.55
C ASN A 165 -14.51 -7.15 14.05
N VAL A 166 -13.68 -8.13 14.39
CA VAL A 166 -13.19 -8.27 15.77
C VAL A 166 -12.14 -7.20 16.02
N GLU A 167 -12.37 -6.36 17.01
CA GLU A 167 -11.52 -5.24 17.40
C GLU A 167 -11.15 -5.33 18.87
N ARG A 168 -9.87 -5.14 19.20
CA ARG A 168 -9.36 -5.18 20.59
C ARG A 168 -8.32 -4.07 20.81
N PRO A 169 -8.25 -3.45 22.00
CA PRO A 169 -7.18 -2.49 22.32
C PRO A 169 -5.77 -3.06 22.19
N VAL A 170 -5.60 -4.38 22.39
CA VAL A 170 -4.30 -5.07 22.25
C VAL A 170 -3.87 -5.26 20.80
N ASP A 171 -4.75 -5.05 19.83
CA ASP A 171 -4.43 -5.18 18.40
C ASP A 171 -3.26 -4.27 17.98
N ARG A 172 -3.09 -3.14 18.68
CA ARG A 172 -1.97 -2.22 18.45
C ARG A 172 -0.61 -2.92 18.63
N GLU A 173 -0.45 -3.67 19.72
CA GLU A 173 0.76 -4.45 19.99
C GLU A 173 0.78 -5.74 19.18
N ASP A 174 -0.35 -6.43 19.10
CA ASP A 174 -0.47 -7.71 18.41
C ASP A 174 -0.19 -7.59 16.90
N PHE A 175 -0.48 -6.44 16.29
CA PHE A 175 -0.10 -6.16 14.91
C PHE A 175 1.42 -6.10 14.75
N SER A 176 2.12 -5.42 15.66
CA SER A 176 3.59 -5.40 15.67
C SER A 176 4.17 -6.80 15.81
N LEU A 177 3.65 -7.59 16.74
CA LEU A 177 4.08 -8.98 16.95
C LEU A 177 3.80 -9.89 15.74
N LEU A 178 2.69 -9.67 15.02
CA LEU A 178 2.39 -10.40 13.78
C LEU A 178 3.41 -10.07 12.69
N LEU A 179 3.75 -8.81 12.51
CA LEU A 179 4.75 -8.37 11.53
C LEU A 179 6.15 -8.87 11.88
N GLU A 180 6.53 -8.90 13.17
CA GLU A 180 7.78 -9.50 13.64
C GLU A 180 7.87 -10.99 13.27
N GLU A 181 6.79 -11.74 13.49
CA GLU A 181 6.75 -13.17 13.15
C GLU A 181 6.80 -13.39 11.63
N LEU A 182 6.08 -12.57 10.85
CA LEU A 182 6.16 -12.60 9.38
C LEU A 182 7.58 -12.31 8.89
N ARG A 183 8.22 -11.23 9.39
CA ARG A 183 9.58 -10.88 8.97
C ARG A 183 10.57 -11.98 9.32
N ARG A 184 10.50 -12.51 10.53
CA ARG A 184 11.35 -13.60 10.99
C ARG A 184 11.25 -14.85 10.09
N GLN A 185 10.04 -15.24 9.71
CA GLN A 185 9.84 -16.42 8.86
C GLN A 185 10.20 -16.16 7.40
N LEU A 186 9.88 -14.97 6.86
CA LEU A 186 10.29 -14.56 5.52
C LEU A 186 11.82 -14.52 5.38
N ASP A 187 12.53 -14.00 6.38
CA ASP A 187 14.00 -13.99 6.39
C ASP A 187 14.57 -15.41 6.44
N GLY A 188 14.00 -16.26 7.32
CA GLY A 188 14.39 -17.67 7.41
C GLY A 188 14.15 -18.45 6.11
N GLN A 189 13.09 -18.14 5.37
CA GLN A 189 12.85 -18.71 4.05
C GLN A 189 13.79 -18.10 3.01
N GLY A 190 14.02 -16.79 3.08
CA GLY A 190 14.92 -16.07 2.19
C GLY A 190 16.36 -16.60 2.21
N VAL A 191 16.85 -16.96 3.40
CA VAL A 191 18.17 -17.64 3.53
C VAL A 191 18.20 -18.96 2.76
N LYS A 192 17.14 -19.77 2.81
CA LYS A 192 17.04 -21.04 2.08
C LYS A 192 16.99 -20.86 0.57
N ASP A 193 16.31 -19.80 0.13
CA ASP A 193 16.04 -19.55 -1.29
C ASP A 193 17.07 -18.58 -1.91
N ASN A 194 18.04 -18.11 -1.10
CA ASN A 194 19.04 -17.11 -1.45
C ASN A 194 18.43 -15.84 -2.08
N ARG A 195 17.39 -15.29 -1.43
CA ARG A 195 16.68 -14.07 -1.85
C ARG A 195 16.02 -13.35 -0.68
N HIS A 196 15.75 -12.05 -0.87
CA HIS A 196 14.91 -11.29 0.05
C HIS A 196 13.44 -11.43 -0.36
N TYR A 197 12.54 -11.65 0.62
CA TYR A 197 11.09 -11.56 0.46
C TYR A 197 10.60 -10.27 1.11
N GLU A 198 9.85 -9.49 0.35
CA GLU A 198 9.32 -8.21 0.84
C GLU A 198 8.16 -8.41 1.81
N LEU A 199 8.10 -7.54 2.82
CA LEU A 199 6.98 -7.40 3.74
C LEU A 199 6.52 -5.96 3.72
N THR A 200 5.24 -5.74 3.38
CA THR A 200 4.63 -4.43 3.30
C THR A 200 3.30 -4.40 4.05
N ILE A 201 2.79 -3.22 4.28
CA ILE A 201 1.43 -3.02 4.81
C ILE A 201 0.68 -1.99 3.99
N ALA A 202 -0.65 -2.13 3.90
CA ALA A 202 -1.55 -1.03 3.63
C ALA A 202 -1.91 -0.37 4.97
N ALA A 203 -1.75 0.94 5.07
CA ALA A 203 -1.99 1.69 6.29
C ALA A 203 -3.01 2.79 6.07
N SER A 204 -3.89 3.00 7.06
CA SER A 204 -4.83 4.13 7.03
C SER A 204 -4.08 5.45 6.93
N ALA A 205 -4.69 6.39 6.22
CA ALA A 205 -4.20 7.76 6.09
C ALA A 205 -4.76 8.69 7.17
N ARG A 206 -5.69 8.23 8.01
CA ARG A 206 -6.37 9.05 9.01
C ARG A 206 -5.66 9.00 10.35
N ALA A 207 -5.52 10.13 11.01
CA ALA A 207 -4.77 10.27 12.25
C ALA A 207 -5.21 9.32 13.40
N PRO A 208 -6.51 9.05 13.62
CA PRO A 208 -6.92 8.09 14.65
C PRO A 208 -6.39 6.68 14.42
N GLU A 209 -6.47 6.17 13.21
CA GLU A 209 -6.00 4.83 12.86
C GLU A 209 -4.47 4.75 12.81
N ILE A 210 -3.80 5.83 12.39
CA ILE A 210 -2.32 5.93 12.46
C ILE A 210 -1.85 5.79 13.91
N ALA A 211 -2.57 6.36 14.88
CA ALA A 211 -2.24 6.25 16.29
C ALA A 211 -2.42 4.82 16.86
N ASN A 212 -3.20 3.98 16.16
CA ASN A 212 -3.46 2.59 16.54
C ASN A 212 -2.36 1.60 16.11
N ILE A 213 -1.26 2.07 15.51
CA ILE A 213 -0.12 1.23 15.13
C ILE A 213 1.18 1.76 15.73
N GLU A 214 2.13 0.86 16.00
CA GLU A 214 3.42 1.21 16.59
C GLU A 214 4.48 1.46 15.50
N LEU A 215 4.33 2.58 14.75
CA LEU A 215 5.13 2.87 13.55
C LEU A 215 6.64 2.71 13.77
N SER A 216 7.18 3.24 14.87
CA SER A 216 8.61 3.13 15.18
C SER A 216 9.09 1.69 15.41
N ARG A 217 8.19 0.79 15.83
CA ARG A 217 8.49 -0.63 16.05
C ARG A 217 8.40 -1.44 14.76
N ILE A 218 7.39 -1.14 13.92
CA ILE A 218 7.14 -1.91 12.71
C ILE A 218 7.93 -1.43 11.49
N GLU A 219 8.31 -0.14 11.42
CA GLU A 219 9.02 0.42 10.27
C GLU A 219 10.28 -0.37 9.88
N PRO A 220 11.17 -0.80 10.83
CA PRO A 220 12.35 -1.57 10.48
C PRO A 220 12.07 -2.96 9.90
N LEU A 221 10.86 -3.49 10.12
CA LEU A 221 10.43 -4.79 9.62
C LEU A 221 9.94 -4.74 8.18
N LEU A 222 9.55 -3.54 7.71
CA LEU A 222 8.86 -3.32 6.46
C LEU A 222 9.81 -2.81 5.38
N ASP A 223 9.60 -3.27 4.15
CA ASP A 223 10.29 -2.75 2.97
C ASP A 223 9.74 -1.38 2.56
N PHE A 224 8.42 -1.20 2.63
CA PHE A 224 7.72 0.08 2.47
C PHE A 224 6.29 -0.01 3.00
N ILE A 225 5.63 1.15 3.09
CA ILE A 225 4.28 1.32 3.59
C ILE A 225 3.40 1.94 2.49
N ASN A 226 2.31 1.26 2.15
CA ASN A 226 1.29 1.76 1.24
C ASN A 226 0.28 2.57 2.04
N VAL A 227 0.37 3.89 2.01
CA VAL A 227 -0.58 4.73 2.74
C VAL A 227 -1.81 4.96 1.87
N MET A 228 -2.97 4.53 2.33
CA MET A 228 -4.26 4.63 1.66
C MET A 228 -4.79 6.06 1.70
N THR A 229 -4.13 6.98 0.99
CA THR A 229 -4.45 8.42 0.92
C THR A 229 -5.64 8.67 -0.01
N TYR A 230 -6.70 7.93 0.22
CA TYR A 230 -8.00 8.03 -0.44
C TYR A 230 -9.10 7.64 0.55
N ASP A 231 -10.36 7.70 0.13
CA ASP A 231 -11.53 7.48 0.99
C ASP A 231 -11.57 8.39 2.22
N TYR A 232 -10.94 9.57 2.10
CA TYR A 232 -11.04 10.57 3.16
C TYR A 232 -12.50 10.98 3.37
N HIS A 233 -13.28 11.10 2.27
CA HIS A 233 -14.69 11.42 2.32
C HIS A 233 -15.48 10.55 1.34
N SER A 234 -16.53 9.96 1.87
CA SER A 234 -17.50 9.18 1.11
C SER A 234 -18.92 9.48 1.59
N ALA A 235 -19.91 9.25 0.74
CA ALA A 235 -21.31 9.44 1.10
C ALA A 235 -21.84 8.32 2.04
N PRO A 236 -22.84 8.58 2.89
CA PRO A 236 -23.60 9.83 3.02
C PRO A 236 -22.86 10.87 3.87
N GLY A 237 -23.15 12.14 3.65
CA GLY A 237 -22.58 13.24 4.42
C GLY A 237 -22.46 14.52 3.60
N LYS A 238 -21.52 15.38 3.96
CA LYS A 238 -21.18 16.53 3.12
C LYS A 238 -20.24 16.09 2.01
N THR A 239 -20.51 16.59 0.80
CA THR A 239 -19.60 16.42 -0.34
C THR A 239 -18.23 16.97 0.01
N ASN A 240 -17.21 16.18 -0.18
CA ASN A 240 -15.81 16.58 -0.07
C ASN A 240 -14.95 15.59 -0.88
N PHE A 241 -13.67 15.87 -1.01
CA PHE A 241 -12.81 15.16 -1.93
C PHE A 241 -12.39 13.77 -1.43
N ASN A 242 -12.38 12.81 -2.34
CA ASN A 242 -11.93 11.45 -2.11
C ASN A 242 -10.45 11.40 -1.68
N ALA A 243 -9.59 12.12 -2.43
CA ALA A 243 -8.14 12.07 -2.24
C ALA A 243 -7.49 13.44 -2.50
N PRO A 244 -7.80 14.50 -1.73
CA PRO A 244 -7.21 15.83 -1.91
C PRO A 244 -5.73 15.81 -1.57
N LEU A 245 -4.90 16.51 -2.37
CA LEU A 245 -3.46 16.65 -2.09
C LEU A 245 -3.22 17.54 -0.86
N TYR A 246 -3.94 18.64 -0.77
CA TYR A 246 -3.93 19.59 0.34
C TYR A 246 -5.35 19.97 0.74
N SER A 247 -5.53 20.54 1.92
CA SER A 247 -6.81 21.13 2.34
C SER A 247 -6.88 22.61 2.00
N PRO A 248 -7.90 23.04 1.23
CA PRO A 248 -8.17 24.47 1.07
C PRO A 248 -8.63 25.11 2.39
N PRO A 249 -8.49 26.44 2.56
CA PRO A 249 -8.88 27.12 3.80
C PRO A 249 -10.36 26.95 4.18
N SER A 250 -11.23 26.66 3.19
CA SER A 250 -12.66 26.42 3.38
C SER A 250 -13.01 24.96 3.72
N ASP A 251 -12.02 24.06 3.75
CA ASP A 251 -12.27 22.64 4.06
C ASP A 251 -12.79 22.48 5.49
N PRO A 252 -13.99 21.86 5.69
CA PRO A 252 -14.53 21.62 7.02
C PRO A 252 -13.76 20.55 7.83
N THR A 253 -12.87 19.81 7.17
CA THR A 253 -12.07 18.72 7.76
C THR A 253 -10.57 18.89 7.42
N PRO A 254 -9.95 20.01 7.81
CA PRO A 254 -8.55 20.25 7.51
C PRO A 254 -7.68 19.16 8.13
N GLY A 255 -6.75 18.61 7.34
CA GLY A 255 -5.90 17.50 7.77
C GLY A 255 -6.32 16.12 7.22
N TRP A 256 -7.47 16.03 6.55
CA TRP A 256 -7.86 14.83 5.79
C TRP A 256 -7.41 14.99 4.32
N ASN A 257 -6.11 14.89 4.11
CA ASN A 257 -5.47 15.05 2.81
C ASN A 257 -4.12 14.31 2.76
N VAL A 258 -3.60 14.15 1.55
CA VAL A 258 -2.35 13.40 1.30
C VAL A 258 -1.17 14.00 2.09
N ASP A 259 -0.96 15.30 2.00
CA ASP A 259 0.18 15.97 2.64
C ASP A 259 0.17 15.78 4.16
N ALA A 260 -0.97 16.04 4.81
CA ALA A 260 -1.10 15.85 6.25
C ALA A 260 -0.80 14.42 6.70
N SER A 261 -1.24 13.43 5.93
CA SER A 261 -0.97 12.02 6.21
C SER A 261 0.51 11.69 6.05
N MET A 262 1.14 12.09 4.95
CA MET A 262 2.59 11.85 4.76
C MET A 262 3.42 12.52 5.86
N VAL A 263 3.09 13.75 6.22
CA VAL A 263 3.74 14.48 7.33
C VAL A 263 3.55 13.76 8.66
N ALA A 264 2.38 13.15 8.92
CA ALA A 264 2.14 12.39 10.14
C ALA A 264 3.05 11.16 10.24
N PHE A 265 3.18 10.38 9.16
CA PHE A 265 4.09 9.23 9.11
C PHE A 265 5.56 9.63 9.27
N ILE A 266 6.01 10.69 8.59
CA ILE A 266 7.39 11.19 8.71
C ILE A 266 7.67 11.67 10.14
N LYS A 267 6.75 12.40 10.77
CA LYS A 267 6.87 12.82 12.18
C LYS A 267 6.91 11.64 13.16
N ALA A 268 6.26 10.53 12.81
CA ALA A 268 6.32 9.29 13.58
C ALA A 268 7.62 8.50 13.36
N GLY A 269 8.56 9.00 12.55
CA GLY A 269 9.87 8.43 12.34
C GLY A 269 10.01 7.53 11.10
N VAL A 270 8.98 7.43 10.25
CA VAL A 270 9.06 6.64 9.02
C VAL A 270 9.88 7.40 7.97
N PRO A 271 10.94 6.82 7.39
CA PRO A 271 11.69 7.44 6.32
C PRO A 271 10.81 7.72 5.08
N ALA A 272 10.94 8.91 4.50
CA ALA A 272 10.14 9.33 3.35
C ALA A 272 10.20 8.34 2.18
N ASN A 273 11.37 7.77 1.89
CA ASN A 273 11.58 6.80 0.81
C ASN A 273 10.93 5.42 1.05
N LYS A 274 10.34 5.18 2.23
CA LYS A 274 9.51 4.01 2.53
C LYS A 274 8.01 4.29 2.42
N LEU A 275 7.58 5.53 2.23
CA LEU A 275 6.16 5.91 2.15
C LEU A 275 5.69 5.99 0.70
N LEU A 276 4.61 5.29 0.37
CA LEU A 276 3.95 5.39 -0.93
C LEU A 276 2.61 6.13 -0.79
N VAL A 277 2.38 7.07 -1.69
CA VAL A 277 1.12 7.82 -1.77
C VAL A 277 0.07 6.98 -2.46
N GLY A 278 -1.06 6.77 -1.80
CA GLY A 278 -2.24 6.11 -2.36
C GLY A 278 -2.93 6.98 -3.42
N VAL A 279 -3.19 6.39 -4.57
CA VAL A 279 -3.88 7.05 -5.69
C VAL A 279 -5.08 6.20 -6.11
N PRO A 280 -6.32 6.70 -5.94
CA PRO A 280 -7.50 5.97 -6.35
C PRO A 280 -7.73 6.11 -7.85
N PHE A 281 -7.98 5.00 -8.54
CA PHE A 281 -8.45 5.02 -9.92
C PHE A 281 -9.99 4.99 -10.01
N TYR A 282 -10.63 5.54 -8.99
CA TYR A 282 -12.07 5.62 -8.84
C TYR A 282 -12.47 6.89 -8.08
N GLY A 283 -13.77 7.20 -8.10
CA GLY A 283 -14.36 8.32 -7.38
C GLY A 283 -15.60 7.92 -6.60
N HIS A 284 -16.03 8.83 -5.73
CA HIS A 284 -17.26 8.73 -4.95
C HIS A 284 -18.33 9.68 -5.47
N ALA A 285 -19.58 9.20 -5.55
CA ALA A 285 -20.70 9.99 -5.98
C ALA A 285 -21.69 10.26 -4.86
N TYR A 286 -22.28 11.45 -4.89
CA TYR A 286 -23.33 11.90 -3.98
C TYR A 286 -24.56 12.32 -4.78
N GLY A 287 -25.73 11.92 -4.32
CA GLY A 287 -27.01 12.35 -4.87
C GLY A 287 -27.67 13.45 -4.06
N GLN A 288 -28.66 14.12 -4.65
CA GLN A 288 -29.50 15.13 -4.00
C GLN A 288 -28.70 16.34 -3.45
N VAL A 289 -27.58 16.67 -4.10
CA VAL A 289 -26.68 17.72 -3.65
C VAL A 289 -27.22 19.09 -4.11
N PRO A 290 -27.43 20.06 -3.20
CA PRO A 290 -27.91 21.41 -3.56
C PRO A 290 -26.94 22.15 -4.47
N ASN A 291 -27.48 22.99 -5.39
CA ASN A 291 -26.68 23.83 -6.28
C ASN A 291 -26.17 25.09 -5.56
N THR A 292 -25.32 24.88 -4.55
CA THR A 292 -24.59 25.91 -3.85
C THR A 292 -23.11 25.57 -3.95
N ASN A 293 -22.24 26.52 -4.30
CA ASN A 293 -20.81 26.31 -4.48
C ASN A 293 -20.50 25.09 -5.41
N ALA A 294 -21.22 24.98 -6.53
CA ALA A 294 -21.15 23.82 -7.43
C ALA A 294 -21.21 22.48 -6.68
N GLY A 295 -22.05 22.40 -5.65
CA GLY A 295 -22.24 21.22 -4.84
C GLY A 295 -21.11 20.90 -3.84
N LEU A 296 -20.04 21.68 -3.76
CA LEU A 296 -18.95 21.43 -2.83
C LEU A 296 -19.32 21.81 -1.38
N TYR A 297 -19.00 20.93 -0.42
CA TYR A 297 -19.31 21.03 1.02
C TYR A 297 -20.80 21.09 1.34
N GLN A 298 -21.63 20.55 0.46
CA GLN A 298 -23.09 20.49 0.62
C GLN A 298 -23.53 19.10 1.17
N PRO A 299 -24.67 19.02 1.86
CA PRO A 299 -25.21 17.74 2.23
C PRO A 299 -25.56 16.92 0.98
N GLY A 300 -25.32 15.62 1.03
CA GLY A 300 -25.65 14.69 -0.05
C GLY A 300 -25.99 13.30 0.47
N THR A 301 -26.76 12.56 -0.32
CA THR A 301 -27.08 11.15 -0.07
C THR A 301 -26.06 10.25 -0.74
N GLN A 302 -25.97 8.99 -0.27
CA GLN A 302 -25.15 7.99 -0.93
C GLN A 302 -25.73 7.60 -2.28
N ASN A 303 -24.89 7.42 -3.26
CA ASN A 303 -25.17 6.95 -4.60
C ASN A 303 -26.37 7.64 -5.29
N PRO A 304 -26.16 8.45 -6.31
CA PRO A 304 -27.24 9.01 -7.11
C PRO A 304 -28.12 7.92 -7.70
N ALA A 305 -29.36 8.26 -8.02
CA ALA A 305 -30.28 7.33 -8.68
C ALA A 305 -29.67 6.75 -9.96
N GLY A 306 -29.65 5.43 -10.07
CA GLY A 306 -29.06 4.71 -11.21
C GLY A 306 -27.54 4.53 -11.16
N TRP A 307 -26.84 4.98 -10.11
CA TRP A 307 -25.42 4.73 -9.92
C TRP A 307 -25.16 3.27 -9.57
N LYS A 308 -24.25 2.63 -10.28
CA LYS A 308 -23.89 1.22 -10.11
C LYS A 308 -22.46 1.09 -9.58
N GLN A 309 -22.17 -0.07 -9.02
CA GLN A 309 -20.80 -0.41 -8.65
C GLN A 309 -19.89 -0.35 -9.90
N GLY A 310 -18.75 0.35 -9.77
CA GLY A 310 -17.83 0.59 -10.87
C GLY A 310 -18.11 1.83 -11.72
N ASP A 311 -19.28 2.51 -11.56
CA ASP A 311 -19.52 3.78 -12.26
C ASP A 311 -18.56 4.89 -11.84
N GLY A 312 -17.93 4.77 -10.67
CA GLY A 312 -16.88 5.64 -10.18
C GLY A 312 -15.49 5.35 -10.74
N ASP A 313 -15.26 4.21 -11.39
CA ASP A 313 -13.96 3.89 -12.00
C ASP A 313 -13.60 4.97 -13.06
N TRP A 314 -12.36 5.44 -13.07
CA TRP A 314 -11.92 6.44 -14.04
C TRP A 314 -12.27 6.05 -15.48
N ARG A 315 -12.01 4.80 -15.88
CA ARG A 315 -12.30 4.30 -17.22
C ARG A 315 -13.78 4.41 -17.62
N VAL A 316 -14.70 4.42 -16.64
CA VAL A 316 -16.13 4.62 -16.87
C VAL A 316 -16.46 6.11 -16.87
N LEU A 317 -15.95 6.87 -15.88
CA LEU A 317 -16.17 8.33 -15.80
C LEU A 317 -15.67 9.04 -17.06
N SER A 318 -14.49 8.67 -17.55
CA SER A 318 -13.86 9.26 -18.75
C SER A 318 -14.71 9.08 -20.01
N GLN A 319 -15.42 7.97 -20.12
CA GLN A 319 -16.25 7.64 -21.28
C GLN A 319 -17.73 8.06 -21.16
N THR A 320 -18.19 8.34 -19.94
CA THR A 320 -19.59 8.62 -19.66
C THR A 320 -19.80 10.05 -19.15
N ARG A 321 -19.53 10.29 -17.86
CA ARG A 321 -19.86 11.56 -17.18
C ARG A 321 -19.07 12.75 -17.69
N LEU A 322 -17.80 12.56 -18.03
CA LEU A 322 -16.94 13.62 -18.61
C LEU A 322 -17.36 14.01 -20.02
N ASN A 323 -18.07 13.13 -20.74
CA ASN A 323 -18.59 13.39 -22.07
C ASN A 323 -20.07 13.83 -22.07
N ASP A 324 -20.71 13.86 -20.91
CA ASP A 324 -22.09 14.30 -20.76
C ASP A 324 -22.14 15.80 -20.42
N PRO A 325 -22.69 16.66 -21.27
CA PRO A 325 -22.70 18.13 -21.07
C PRO A 325 -23.46 18.60 -19.82
N ARG A 326 -24.23 17.72 -19.18
CA ARG A 326 -24.87 18.03 -17.90
C ARG A 326 -23.87 18.14 -16.75
N TYR A 327 -22.75 17.41 -16.85
CA TYR A 327 -21.72 17.40 -15.81
C TYR A 327 -20.66 18.46 -16.07
N ALA A 328 -20.66 19.52 -15.27
CA ALA A 328 -19.60 20.51 -15.29
C ALA A 328 -18.37 19.98 -14.52
N ARG A 329 -17.20 19.98 -15.15
CA ARG A 329 -15.93 19.74 -14.45
C ARG A 329 -15.48 21.02 -13.74
N HIS A 330 -15.21 20.89 -12.46
CA HIS A 330 -14.62 21.92 -11.61
C HIS A 330 -13.22 21.46 -11.15
N TRP A 331 -12.40 22.42 -10.70
CA TRP A 331 -11.06 22.16 -10.17
C TRP A 331 -10.83 22.97 -8.91
N GLU A 332 -10.37 22.32 -7.83
CA GLU A 332 -9.93 23.01 -6.63
C GLU A 332 -8.40 23.17 -6.66
N SER A 333 -7.94 24.41 -6.76
CA SER A 333 -6.54 24.72 -7.02
C SER A 333 -5.60 24.41 -5.87
N THR A 334 -6.07 24.47 -4.61
CA THR A 334 -5.29 24.10 -3.43
C THR A 334 -5.29 22.59 -3.25
N ALA A 335 -6.47 21.96 -3.26
CA ALA A 335 -6.59 20.50 -3.11
C ALA A 335 -6.02 19.72 -4.30
N ARG A 336 -5.80 20.37 -5.44
CA ARG A 336 -5.27 19.78 -6.68
C ARG A 336 -6.09 18.58 -7.16
N VAL A 337 -7.42 18.68 -7.06
CA VAL A 337 -8.35 17.61 -7.48
C VAL A 337 -9.56 18.19 -8.20
N PRO A 338 -10.13 17.42 -9.16
CA PRO A 338 -11.36 17.77 -9.84
C PRO A 338 -12.60 17.25 -9.08
N TRP A 339 -13.75 17.82 -9.45
CA TRP A 339 -15.06 17.21 -9.22
C TRP A 339 -15.99 17.47 -10.38
N LEU A 340 -16.98 16.59 -10.53
CA LEU A 340 -18.08 16.80 -11.47
C LEU A 340 -19.34 17.20 -10.70
N TYR A 341 -20.13 18.07 -11.30
CA TYR A 341 -21.43 18.43 -10.76
C TYR A 341 -22.46 18.58 -11.87
N ASP A 342 -23.57 17.84 -11.75
CA ASP A 342 -24.80 18.04 -12.54
C ASP A 342 -25.83 18.74 -11.66
N SER A 343 -26.04 20.03 -11.91
CA SER A 343 -26.98 20.86 -11.15
C SER A 343 -28.44 20.49 -11.37
N THR A 344 -28.76 19.75 -12.43
CA THR A 344 -30.13 19.34 -12.76
C THR A 344 -30.55 18.12 -11.91
N SER A 345 -29.66 17.13 -11.80
CA SER A 345 -29.92 15.92 -11.00
C SER A 345 -29.44 16.06 -9.55
N GLY A 346 -28.64 17.05 -9.22
CA GLY A 346 -27.95 17.16 -7.94
C GLY A 346 -26.92 16.06 -7.74
N THR A 347 -26.31 15.56 -8.82
CA THR A 347 -25.25 14.56 -8.73
C THR A 347 -23.89 15.23 -8.65
N TRP A 348 -23.14 14.90 -7.61
CA TRP A 348 -21.79 15.37 -7.37
C TRP A 348 -20.81 14.20 -7.32
N VAL A 349 -19.64 14.31 -7.95
CA VAL A 349 -18.67 13.20 -8.02
C VAL A 349 -17.27 13.74 -7.71
N SER A 350 -16.63 13.23 -6.66
CA SER A 350 -15.19 13.40 -6.41
C SER A 350 -14.44 12.27 -7.11
N TYR A 351 -13.37 12.62 -7.81
CA TYR A 351 -12.55 11.63 -8.53
C TYR A 351 -11.14 12.17 -8.75
N ASP A 352 -10.25 11.33 -9.29
CA ASP A 352 -8.95 11.73 -9.80
C ASP A 352 -8.94 11.66 -11.34
N ASP A 353 -8.22 12.60 -11.95
CA ASP A 353 -8.00 12.65 -13.40
C ASP A 353 -6.49 12.74 -13.72
N PRO A 354 -6.07 12.75 -15.00
CA PRO A 354 -4.65 12.88 -15.34
C PRO A 354 -3.94 14.08 -14.73
N GLU A 355 -4.64 15.20 -14.50
CA GLU A 355 -4.08 16.42 -13.89
C GLU A 355 -3.80 16.21 -12.40
N SER A 356 -4.76 15.66 -11.66
CA SER A 356 -4.62 15.44 -10.21
C SER A 356 -3.61 14.34 -9.88
N VAL A 357 -3.59 13.23 -10.62
CA VAL A 357 -2.60 12.17 -10.38
C VAL A 357 -1.19 12.60 -10.77
N ALA A 358 -1.04 13.48 -11.77
CA ALA A 358 0.24 14.10 -12.10
C ALA A 358 0.74 15.00 -10.97
N ALA A 359 -0.16 15.77 -10.34
CA ALA A 359 0.17 16.59 -9.18
C ALA A 359 0.64 15.72 -7.99
N LYS A 360 -0.03 14.61 -7.70
CA LYS A 360 0.36 13.65 -6.66
C LYS A 360 1.71 12.98 -6.96
N ALA A 361 1.95 12.59 -8.20
CA ALA A 361 3.23 12.01 -8.62
C ALA A 361 4.39 13.05 -8.54
N THR A 362 4.12 14.30 -8.85
CA THR A 362 5.05 15.43 -8.67
C THR A 362 5.38 15.63 -7.19
N TYR A 363 4.35 15.63 -6.32
CA TYR A 363 4.51 15.69 -4.86
C TYR A 363 5.42 14.56 -4.33
N VAL A 364 5.22 13.33 -4.79
CA VAL A 364 6.07 12.17 -4.41
C VAL A 364 7.54 12.47 -4.73
N ARG A 365 7.84 12.98 -5.91
CA ARG A 365 9.19 13.29 -6.33
C ARG A 365 9.81 14.43 -5.51
N GLU A 366 9.07 15.52 -5.35
CA GLU A 366 9.53 16.73 -4.65
C GLU A 366 9.80 16.50 -3.16
N HIS A 367 9.09 15.56 -2.54
CA HIS A 367 9.26 15.21 -1.12
C HIS A 367 10.13 13.98 -0.89
N GLY A 368 10.73 13.40 -1.94
CA GLY A 368 11.60 12.22 -1.83
C GLY A 368 10.88 10.99 -1.29
N LEU A 369 9.56 10.87 -1.54
CA LEU A 369 8.76 9.73 -1.10
C LEU A 369 9.10 8.48 -1.91
N GLY A 370 8.76 7.32 -1.36
CA GLY A 370 9.07 6.01 -1.93
C GLY A 370 8.40 5.70 -3.25
N GLY A 371 7.26 6.35 -3.55
CA GLY A 371 6.51 6.12 -4.78
C GLY A 371 5.01 6.33 -4.64
N VAL A 372 4.27 5.66 -5.50
CA VAL A 372 2.80 5.63 -5.49
C VAL A 372 2.27 4.22 -5.36
N VAL A 373 1.10 4.07 -4.73
CA VAL A 373 0.32 2.83 -4.72
C VAL A 373 -1.08 3.12 -5.26
N ILE A 374 -1.57 2.27 -6.15
CA ILE A 374 -2.78 2.47 -6.93
C ILE A 374 -3.85 1.48 -6.48
N TRP A 375 -5.02 1.97 -6.09
CA TRP A 375 -6.25 1.20 -5.93
C TRP A 375 -7.24 1.57 -7.03
N GLU A 376 -7.60 0.74 -8.01
CA GLU A 376 -6.99 -0.53 -8.41
C GLU A 376 -6.76 -0.52 -9.94
N LEU A 377 -5.90 -1.36 -10.43
CA LEU A 377 -5.44 -1.35 -11.83
C LEU A 377 -6.56 -1.49 -12.86
N GLY A 378 -7.66 -2.18 -12.52
CA GLY A 378 -8.81 -2.32 -13.42
C GLY A 378 -9.66 -1.06 -13.58
N GLY A 379 -9.42 -0.02 -12.78
CA GLY A 379 -10.15 1.25 -12.83
C GLY A 379 -9.69 2.22 -13.92
N ASP A 380 -8.53 1.99 -14.55
CA ASP A 380 -7.93 2.90 -15.54
C ASP A 380 -8.13 2.43 -16.99
N ASP A 381 -8.17 3.40 -17.90
CA ASP A 381 -8.08 3.21 -19.37
C ASP A 381 -6.65 3.44 -19.90
N GLY A 382 -5.69 3.57 -19.03
CA GLY A 382 -4.27 3.86 -19.29
C GLY A 382 -3.92 5.35 -19.20
N ALA A 383 -4.88 6.25 -19.05
CA ALA A 383 -4.60 7.69 -19.00
C ALA A 383 -3.96 8.10 -17.66
N LEU A 384 -4.48 7.59 -16.55
CA LEU A 384 -3.94 7.90 -15.21
C LEU A 384 -2.53 7.31 -15.05
N MET A 385 -2.32 6.07 -15.45
CA MET A 385 -1.01 5.43 -15.39
C MET A 385 0.05 6.20 -16.19
N ARG A 386 -0.29 6.65 -17.41
CA ARG A 386 0.62 7.48 -18.23
C ARG A 386 0.96 8.80 -17.55
N ALA A 387 -0.01 9.48 -16.95
CA ALA A 387 0.20 10.74 -16.25
C ALA A 387 1.11 10.56 -15.02
N ILE A 388 0.87 9.53 -14.21
CA ILE A 388 1.72 9.19 -13.05
C ILE A 388 3.16 8.92 -13.50
N THR A 389 3.35 8.03 -14.47
CA THR A 389 4.69 7.59 -14.87
C THR A 389 5.47 8.70 -15.58
N ALA A 390 4.80 9.55 -16.36
CA ALA A 390 5.42 10.73 -16.96
C ALA A 390 5.92 11.70 -15.89
N SER A 391 5.10 11.99 -14.87
CA SER A 391 5.44 12.91 -13.79
C SER A 391 6.53 12.39 -12.86
N LEU A 392 6.54 11.07 -12.57
CA LEU A 392 7.62 10.45 -11.78
C LEU A 392 8.97 10.40 -12.51
N ARG A 393 8.96 10.40 -13.86
CA ARG A 393 10.17 10.37 -14.71
C ARG A 393 10.67 11.74 -15.11
N ALA A 394 9.88 12.78 -14.93
CA ALA A 394 10.29 14.15 -15.29
C ALA A 394 11.55 14.54 -14.51
N ASN A 395 12.62 14.89 -15.22
CA ASN A 395 13.80 15.46 -14.60
C ASN A 395 13.49 16.86 -14.10
N ASN A 396 14.02 17.24 -12.93
CA ASN A 396 13.95 18.62 -12.41
C ASN A 396 14.71 19.57 -13.32
#